data_ef790c085fddfdfe40ec1f03a1db9a12
#
_entry.id   ef790c085fddfdfe40ec1f03a1db9a12
#
_cell.length_a   1.000
_cell.length_b   1.000
_cell.length_c   1.000
_cell.angle_alpha   90.00
_cell.angle_beta   90.00
_cell.angle_gamma   90.00
#
_symmetry.space_group_name_H-M   'P 1'
#
loop_
_entity.id
_entity.type
_entity.pdbx_description
1 polymer ?
#
loop_
_entity_poly.entity_id
_entity_poly.type
_entity_poly.pdbx_seq_one_letter_code
_entity_poly.pdbx_strand_id
1 'polypeptide(L)'
;MTQRRNDSRPGRRRYNFIWYRVGDAETLRQMCVDTNGHQHAYSVPPPLIRPDLVADLHAEAEQELPPAFLDTLKKIERPFFTPIYDFCSPRMVFGRIILLGDAASSARPHMGFGVAKAGDDARALADALATHGDIDRALAHYQSVRAPISERIMRHGRKLGTHLGVDLATDEDRAMWKTLQDYRAMMDWIAVPNFLAA
;
A
#
# COMPACT_ATOMS: atom_id res chain seq x y z
N MET A 1 26.29 -2.74 -11.14
CA MET A 1 25.02 -2.20 -11.69
C MET A 1 25.09 -0.70 -11.58
N THR A 2 25.27 -0.01 -12.70
CA THR A 2 25.26 1.46 -12.74
C THR A 2 23.86 1.98 -12.40
N GLN A 3 23.75 2.68 -11.29
CA GLN A 3 22.54 3.40 -10.92
C GLN A 3 22.17 4.35 -12.07
N ARG A 4 21.18 3.99 -12.87
CA ARG A 4 20.67 4.89 -13.91
C ARG A 4 20.10 6.11 -13.20
N ARG A 5 20.72 7.26 -13.40
CA ARG A 5 20.22 8.56 -12.91
C ARG A 5 18.75 8.72 -13.34
N ASN A 6 17.95 9.33 -12.49
CA ASN A 6 16.54 9.61 -12.76
C ASN A 6 16.45 10.63 -13.91
N ASP A 7 16.48 10.16 -15.15
CA ASP A 7 16.49 11.00 -16.36
C ASP A 7 15.05 11.28 -16.77
N SER A 8 14.60 12.52 -16.57
CA SER A 8 13.24 12.96 -16.87
C SER A 8 13.02 13.40 -18.32
N ARG A 9 14.06 13.36 -19.17
CA ARG A 9 13.96 13.75 -20.57
C ARG A 9 13.03 12.84 -21.35
N PRO A 10 12.28 13.34 -22.36
CA PRO A 10 11.46 12.52 -23.23
C PRO A 10 12.27 11.35 -23.83
N GLY A 11 11.69 10.16 -23.87
CA GLY A 11 12.32 8.93 -24.35
C GLY A 11 13.37 8.29 -23.42
N ARG A 12 13.69 8.93 -22.29
CA ARG A 12 14.63 8.42 -21.29
C ARG A 12 14.03 8.17 -19.92
N ARG A 13 12.76 8.54 -19.74
CA ARG A 13 12.03 8.34 -18.49
C ARG A 13 11.80 6.86 -18.23
N ARG A 14 11.88 6.48 -16.96
CA ARG A 14 11.39 5.17 -16.54
C ARG A 14 9.87 5.22 -16.47
N TYR A 15 9.23 4.19 -16.99
CA TYR A 15 7.80 3.98 -16.83
C TYR A 15 7.59 3.10 -15.59
N ASN A 16 6.65 3.46 -14.75
CA ASN A 16 6.19 2.63 -13.64
C ASN A 16 4.74 2.27 -13.91
N PHE A 17 4.43 0.99 -13.83
CA PHE A 17 3.11 0.42 -14.06
C PHE A 17 2.75 -0.47 -12.88
N ILE A 18 1.57 -0.27 -12.33
CA ILE A 18 1.03 -1.07 -11.24
C ILE A 18 -0.33 -1.59 -11.67
N TRP A 19 -0.51 -2.88 -11.56
CA TRP A 19 -1.77 -3.56 -11.82
C TRP A 19 -2.24 -4.24 -10.54
N TYR A 20 -3.34 -3.77 -9.98
CA TYR A 20 -3.97 -4.39 -8.82
C TYR A 20 -4.79 -5.59 -9.28
N ARG A 21 -4.47 -6.75 -8.71
CA ARG A 21 -5.16 -8.01 -8.99
C ARG A 21 -5.78 -8.56 -7.73
N VAL A 22 -6.91 -9.21 -7.88
CA VAL A 22 -7.60 -9.89 -6.80
C VAL A 22 -6.93 -11.25 -6.54
N GLY A 23 -6.76 -11.59 -5.27
CA GLY A 23 -6.30 -12.89 -4.83
C GLY A 23 -6.79 -13.17 -3.42
N ASP A 24 -7.29 -14.38 -3.18
CA ASP A 24 -7.62 -14.81 -1.83
C ASP A 24 -6.36 -15.19 -1.04
N ALA A 25 -6.53 -15.48 0.24
CA ALA A 25 -5.42 -15.78 1.14
C ALA A 25 -4.65 -17.05 0.71
N GLU A 26 -5.32 -18.05 0.14
CA GLU A 26 -4.68 -19.29 -0.33
C GLU A 26 -3.87 -19.02 -1.60
N THR A 27 -4.42 -18.29 -2.55
CA THR A 27 -3.70 -17.83 -3.75
C THR A 27 -2.44 -17.07 -3.37
N LEU A 28 -2.55 -16.10 -2.46
CA LEU A 28 -1.40 -15.31 -1.99
C LEU A 28 -0.37 -16.20 -1.30
N ARG A 29 -0.80 -17.16 -0.49
CA ARG A 29 0.10 -18.11 0.15
C ARG A 29 0.89 -18.91 -0.88
N GLN A 30 0.24 -19.43 -1.91
CA GLN A 30 0.87 -20.20 -2.99
C GLN A 30 1.80 -19.35 -3.83
N MET A 31 1.44 -18.09 -4.12
CA MET A 31 2.32 -17.14 -4.80
C MET A 31 3.59 -16.84 -4.00
N CYS A 32 3.55 -16.95 -2.68
CA CYS A 32 4.70 -16.74 -1.81
C CYS A 32 5.64 -17.97 -1.68
N VAL A 33 5.45 -19.01 -2.50
CA VAL A 33 6.43 -20.09 -2.69
C VAL A 33 7.39 -19.71 -3.82
N ASP A 34 8.69 -19.73 -3.56
CA ASP A 34 9.71 -19.36 -4.55
C ASP A 34 10.13 -20.51 -5.49
N THR A 35 11.04 -20.23 -6.42
CA THR A 35 11.57 -21.22 -7.37
C THR A 35 12.29 -22.39 -6.73
N ASN A 36 12.70 -22.29 -5.47
CA ASN A 36 13.37 -23.35 -4.72
C ASN A 36 12.39 -24.13 -3.83
N GLY A 37 11.09 -23.81 -3.89
CA GLY A 37 10.07 -24.40 -3.05
C GLY A 37 10.02 -23.81 -1.61
N HIS A 38 10.75 -22.74 -1.32
CA HIS A 38 10.73 -22.11 -0.01
C HIS A 38 9.51 -21.21 0.14
N GLN A 39 8.75 -21.39 1.25
CA GLN A 39 7.60 -20.56 1.58
C GLN A 39 8.06 -19.28 2.29
N HIS A 40 7.86 -18.15 1.66
CA HIS A 40 8.07 -16.84 2.27
C HIS A 40 6.83 -16.39 3.06
N ALA A 41 7.05 -15.70 4.18
CA ALA A 41 5.95 -15.27 5.05
C ALA A 41 5.12 -14.13 4.43
N TYR A 42 5.74 -13.23 3.65
CA TYR A 42 5.08 -12.01 3.19
C TYR A 42 5.27 -11.68 1.71
N SER A 43 6.42 -11.94 1.13
CA SER A 43 6.70 -11.67 -0.29
C SER A 43 7.91 -12.45 -0.76
N VAL A 44 8.01 -12.66 -2.09
CA VAL A 44 9.13 -13.35 -2.72
C VAL A 44 10.08 -12.30 -3.30
N PRO A 45 11.40 -12.40 -3.06
CA PRO A 45 12.38 -11.56 -3.76
C PRO A 45 12.23 -11.70 -5.28
N PRO A 46 12.22 -10.61 -6.06
CA PRO A 46 11.95 -10.66 -7.51
C PRO A 46 12.74 -11.71 -8.31
N PRO A 47 14.04 -11.98 -8.01
CA PRO A 47 14.80 -13.02 -8.73
C PRO A 47 14.33 -14.44 -8.45
N LEU A 48 13.55 -14.65 -7.38
CA LEU A 48 13.07 -15.96 -6.95
C LEU A 48 11.59 -16.20 -7.27
N ILE A 49 10.94 -15.29 -7.97
CA ILE A 49 9.56 -15.48 -8.41
C ILE A 49 9.52 -16.61 -9.44
N ARG A 50 8.60 -17.56 -9.25
CA ARG A 50 8.44 -18.71 -10.12
C ARG A 50 8.06 -18.31 -11.54
N PRO A 51 8.64 -18.98 -12.56
CA PRO A 51 8.32 -18.70 -13.97
C PRO A 51 6.85 -18.95 -14.34
N ASP A 52 6.18 -19.91 -13.69
CA ASP A 52 4.75 -20.17 -13.91
C ASP A 52 3.90 -18.96 -13.52
N LEU A 53 4.18 -18.30 -12.38
CA LEU A 53 3.47 -17.07 -11.99
C LEU A 53 3.68 -15.92 -12.98
N VAL A 54 4.84 -15.85 -13.60
CA VAL A 54 5.12 -14.86 -14.65
C VAL A 54 4.36 -15.20 -15.95
N ALA A 55 4.26 -16.48 -16.28
CA ALA A 55 3.49 -16.93 -17.44
C ALA A 55 1.98 -16.66 -17.25
N ASP A 56 1.45 -16.96 -16.06
CA ASP A 56 0.05 -16.68 -15.71
C ASP A 56 -0.25 -15.17 -15.78
N LEU A 57 0.68 -14.33 -15.24
CA LEU A 57 0.57 -12.88 -15.33
C LEU A 57 0.43 -12.40 -16.79
N HIS A 58 1.23 -12.94 -17.71
CA HIS A 58 1.17 -12.58 -19.12
C HIS A 58 -0.12 -13.07 -19.78
N ALA A 59 -0.55 -14.29 -19.48
CA ALA A 59 -1.78 -14.86 -20.03
C ALA A 59 -3.02 -14.07 -19.61
N GLU A 60 -3.11 -13.70 -18.34
CA GLU A 60 -4.21 -12.86 -17.83
C GLU A 60 -4.14 -11.43 -18.40
N ALA A 61 -2.93 -10.87 -18.53
CA ALA A 61 -2.77 -9.54 -19.09
C ALA A 61 -3.26 -9.43 -20.55
N GLU A 62 -3.11 -10.49 -21.34
CA GLU A 62 -3.63 -10.56 -22.72
C GLU A 62 -5.15 -10.50 -22.76
N GLN A 63 -5.84 -10.95 -21.71
CA GLN A 63 -7.29 -10.95 -21.62
C GLN A 63 -7.85 -9.67 -21.00
N GLU A 64 -7.14 -9.06 -20.06
CA GLU A 64 -7.69 -8.01 -19.19
C GLU A 64 -7.14 -6.62 -19.50
N LEU A 65 -5.90 -6.51 -20.02
CA LEU A 65 -5.26 -5.21 -20.14
C LEU A 65 -5.47 -4.58 -21.54
N PRO A 66 -5.69 -3.26 -21.58
CA PRO A 66 -5.62 -2.51 -22.82
C PRO A 66 -4.25 -2.67 -23.50
N PRO A 67 -4.17 -2.63 -24.86
CA PRO A 67 -2.94 -2.88 -25.62
C PRO A 67 -1.72 -2.09 -25.17
N ALA A 68 -1.90 -0.81 -24.80
CA ALA A 68 -0.81 0.06 -24.36
C ALA A 68 -0.13 -0.45 -23.07
N PHE A 69 -0.90 -1.03 -22.13
CA PHE A 69 -0.37 -1.61 -20.91
C PHE A 69 0.27 -2.98 -21.16
N LEU A 70 -0.34 -3.78 -22.04
CA LEU A 70 0.21 -5.06 -22.46
C LEU A 70 1.58 -4.90 -23.12
N ASP A 71 1.74 -3.93 -24.03
CA ASP A 71 3.02 -3.61 -24.65
C ASP A 71 4.07 -3.16 -23.64
N THR A 72 3.65 -2.50 -22.58
CA THR A 72 4.56 -2.12 -21.48
C THR A 72 4.98 -3.34 -20.68
N LEU A 73 4.04 -4.21 -20.33
CA LEU A 73 4.31 -5.44 -19.57
C LEU A 73 5.30 -6.36 -20.33
N LYS A 74 5.10 -6.55 -21.64
CA LYS A 74 5.98 -7.36 -22.49
C LYS A 74 7.45 -6.88 -22.53
N LYS A 75 7.71 -5.64 -22.14
CA LYS A 75 9.07 -5.06 -22.03
C LYS A 75 9.71 -5.23 -20.67
N ILE A 76 8.99 -5.75 -19.69
CA ILE A 76 9.48 -5.93 -18.34
C ILE A 76 10.18 -7.29 -18.26
N GLU A 77 11.50 -7.28 -18.08
CA GLU A 77 12.28 -8.51 -17.98
C GLU A 77 11.98 -9.32 -16.70
N ARG A 78 11.64 -8.64 -15.62
CA ARG A 78 11.40 -9.24 -14.30
C ARG A 78 10.20 -8.55 -13.63
N PRO A 79 9.00 -8.93 -13.98
CA PRO A 79 7.83 -8.47 -13.24
C PRO A 79 7.87 -9.04 -11.81
N PHE A 80 7.34 -8.29 -10.86
CA PHE A 80 7.23 -8.75 -9.48
C PHE A 80 5.87 -8.36 -8.92
N PHE A 81 5.47 -9.04 -7.88
CA PHE A 81 4.25 -8.73 -7.14
C PHE A 81 4.57 -8.35 -5.70
N THR A 82 3.68 -7.57 -5.12
CA THR A 82 3.72 -7.23 -3.69
C THR A 82 2.34 -7.51 -3.12
N PRO A 83 2.19 -8.52 -2.26
CA PRO A 83 0.94 -8.73 -1.53
C PRO A 83 0.58 -7.47 -0.73
N ILE A 84 -0.69 -7.13 -0.74
CA ILE A 84 -1.18 -5.95 -0.02
C ILE A 84 -1.58 -6.37 1.38
N TYR A 85 -0.87 -5.83 2.37
CA TYR A 85 -1.19 -5.96 3.78
C TYR A 85 -1.58 -4.61 4.35
N ASP A 86 -2.47 -4.62 5.32
CA ASP A 86 -2.69 -3.49 6.21
C ASP A 86 -2.28 -3.85 7.65
N PHE A 87 -1.71 -2.89 8.32
CA PHE A 87 -1.24 -3.03 9.69
C PHE A 87 -1.38 -1.70 10.42
N CYS A 88 -1.79 -1.75 11.67
CA CYS A 88 -1.75 -0.60 12.56
C CYS A 88 -1.26 -1.05 13.94
N SER A 89 -0.14 -0.49 14.38
CA SER A 89 0.34 -0.73 15.72
C SER A 89 -0.60 -0.09 16.74
N PRO A 90 -0.99 -0.78 17.81
CA PRO A 90 -1.81 -0.21 18.86
C PRO A 90 -1.10 0.91 19.63
N ARG A 91 0.22 1.00 19.48
CA ARG A 91 1.08 2.03 20.09
C ARG A 91 2.15 2.47 19.11
N MET A 92 2.49 3.75 19.16
CA MET A 92 3.59 4.32 18.35
C MET A 92 4.83 4.60 19.20
N VAL A 93 4.70 4.61 20.53
CA VAL A 93 5.79 4.90 21.47
C VAL A 93 5.98 3.74 22.44
N PHE A 94 7.20 3.24 22.54
CA PHE A 94 7.64 2.17 23.43
C PHE A 94 8.89 2.63 24.19
N GLY A 95 8.68 3.40 25.27
CA GLY A 95 9.76 4.07 25.98
C GLY A 95 10.46 5.09 25.07
N ARG A 96 11.71 4.81 24.70
CA ARG A 96 12.50 5.68 23.79
C ARG A 96 12.54 5.17 22.35
N ILE A 97 11.78 4.12 22.03
CA ILE A 97 11.60 3.63 20.66
C ILE A 97 10.30 4.22 20.12
N ILE A 98 10.38 4.90 19.00
CA ILE A 98 9.27 5.57 18.36
C ILE A 98 9.06 4.96 16.96
N LEU A 99 7.84 4.56 16.68
CA LEU A 99 7.40 4.12 15.36
C LEU A 99 6.80 5.31 14.60
N LEU A 100 7.10 5.40 13.30
CA LEU A 100 6.48 6.36 12.39
C LEU A 100 6.41 5.76 10.98
N GLY A 101 5.61 6.36 10.10
CA GLY A 101 5.40 5.85 8.75
C GLY A 101 4.86 4.43 8.74
N ASP A 102 5.35 3.60 7.83
CA ASP A 102 4.89 2.21 7.67
C ASP A 102 5.23 1.33 8.87
N ALA A 103 6.26 1.67 9.66
CA ALA A 103 6.56 0.97 10.90
C ALA A 103 5.46 1.14 11.95
N ALA A 104 4.76 2.28 11.96
CA ALA A 104 3.65 2.54 12.86
C ALA A 104 2.32 2.01 12.31
N SER A 105 2.06 2.27 11.04
CA SER A 105 0.89 1.71 10.35
C SER A 105 1.11 1.75 8.84
N SER A 106 0.81 0.64 8.20
CA SER A 106 0.79 0.50 6.74
C SER A 106 -0.66 0.38 6.28
N ALA A 107 -1.09 1.33 5.47
CA ALA A 107 -2.41 1.30 4.85
C ALA A 107 -2.33 0.75 3.43
N ARG A 108 -3.42 0.16 2.95
CA ARG A 108 -3.53 -0.28 1.55
C ARG A 108 -3.19 0.87 0.60
N PRO A 109 -2.48 0.60 -0.51
CA PRO A 109 -1.91 1.64 -1.37
C PRO A 109 -2.94 2.41 -2.21
N HIS A 110 -4.22 2.01 -2.19
CA HIS A 110 -5.29 2.57 -3.02
C HIS A 110 -5.45 4.09 -2.93
N MET A 111 -5.07 4.69 -1.80
CA MET A 111 -5.15 6.14 -1.59
C MET A 111 -3.88 6.89 -1.98
N GLY A 112 -2.76 6.20 -2.22
CA GLY A 112 -1.46 6.84 -2.42
C GLY A 112 -0.93 7.62 -1.21
N PHE A 113 -1.43 7.38 0.00
CA PHE A 113 -1.25 8.24 1.18
C PHE A 113 -0.02 7.91 2.03
N GLY A 114 0.67 6.79 1.79
CA GLY A 114 1.75 6.28 2.64
C GLY A 114 2.88 7.30 2.87
N VAL A 115 3.37 7.93 1.80
CA VAL A 115 4.47 8.91 1.89
C VAL A 115 4.04 10.18 2.64
N ALA A 116 2.85 10.71 2.34
CA ALA A 116 2.30 11.89 3.02
C ALA A 116 2.11 11.62 4.52
N LYS A 117 1.56 10.46 4.87
CA LYS A 117 1.40 10.03 6.26
C LYS A 117 2.75 9.96 6.99
N ALA A 118 3.77 9.36 6.37
CA ALA A 118 5.10 9.24 6.96
C ALA A 118 5.73 10.63 7.20
N GLY A 119 5.57 11.56 6.26
CA GLY A 119 6.00 12.95 6.41
C GLY A 119 5.28 13.67 7.55
N ASP A 120 3.98 13.48 7.67
CA ASP A 120 3.18 14.05 8.77
C ASP A 120 3.53 13.45 10.13
N ASP A 121 3.82 12.14 10.19
CA ASP A 121 4.30 11.50 11.43
C ASP A 121 5.63 12.11 11.87
N ALA A 122 6.58 12.27 10.94
CA ALA A 122 7.88 12.86 11.23
C ALA A 122 7.77 14.34 11.69
N ARG A 123 6.92 15.10 11.01
CA ARG A 123 6.66 16.51 11.40
C ARG A 123 6.03 16.61 12.78
N ALA A 124 4.99 15.81 13.07
CA ALA A 124 4.32 15.82 14.36
C ALA A 124 5.28 15.45 15.51
N LEU A 125 6.18 14.50 15.28
CA LEU A 125 7.21 14.15 16.26
C LEU A 125 8.19 15.31 16.49
N ALA A 126 8.67 15.95 15.42
CA ALA A 126 9.57 17.08 15.52
C ALA A 126 8.92 18.26 16.26
N ASP A 127 7.68 18.60 15.93
CA ASP A 127 6.91 19.65 16.58
C ASP A 127 6.67 19.36 18.06
N ALA A 128 6.34 18.11 18.41
CA ALA A 128 6.18 17.70 19.80
C ALA A 128 7.47 17.86 20.60
N LEU A 129 8.61 17.42 20.04
CA LEU A 129 9.92 17.55 20.68
C LEU A 129 10.37 19.02 20.85
N ALA A 130 10.01 19.87 19.89
CA ALA A 130 10.33 21.32 19.96
C ALA A 130 9.46 22.07 20.97
N THR A 131 8.20 21.65 21.14
CA THR A 131 7.21 22.38 21.95
C THR A 131 7.26 21.98 23.42
N HIS A 132 7.53 20.71 23.73
CA HIS A 132 7.54 20.19 25.07
C HIS A 132 8.97 20.13 25.63
N GLY A 133 9.20 20.74 26.78
CA GLY A 133 10.52 20.75 27.44
C GLY A 133 10.91 19.39 28.06
N ASP A 134 9.98 18.46 28.13
CA ASP A 134 10.15 17.11 28.64
C ASP A 134 9.85 16.07 27.55
N ILE A 135 10.79 15.14 27.35
CA ILE A 135 10.69 14.17 26.25
C ILE A 135 9.55 13.17 26.43
N ASP A 136 9.21 12.79 27.66
CA ASP A 136 8.11 11.84 27.90
C ASP A 136 6.76 12.50 27.59
N ARG A 137 6.61 13.78 27.89
CA ARG A 137 5.45 14.59 27.49
C ARG A 137 5.38 14.75 25.97
N ALA A 138 6.50 15.03 25.32
CA ALA A 138 6.56 15.13 23.87
C ALA A 138 6.13 13.85 23.19
N LEU A 139 6.62 12.70 23.63
CA LEU A 139 6.29 11.41 23.07
C LEU A 139 4.84 11.00 23.35
N ALA A 140 4.32 11.29 24.54
CA ALA A 140 2.92 11.07 24.86
C ALA A 140 2.00 11.93 23.97
N HIS A 141 2.35 13.19 23.73
CA HIS A 141 1.64 14.08 22.81
C HIS A 141 1.66 13.53 21.37
N TYR A 142 2.84 13.17 20.86
CA TYR A 142 2.98 12.56 19.54
C TYR A 142 2.05 11.37 19.37
N GLN A 143 2.06 10.43 20.29
CA GLN A 143 1.20 9.26 20.24
C GLN A 143 -0.29 9.62 20.28
N SER A 144 -0.70 10.53 21.15
CA SER A 144 -2.11 10.92 21.28
C SER A 144 -2.67 11.56 20.01
N VAL A 145 -1.84 12.28 19.27
CA VAL A 145 -2.22 12.92 18.02
C VAL A 145 -2.18 11.96 16.83
N ARG A 146 -1.10 11.14 16.72
CA ARG A 146 -0.86 10.38 15.49
C ARG A 146 -1.50 8.99 15.47
N ALA A 147 -1.64 8.31 16.62
CA ALA A 147 -2.23 6.98 16.64
C ALA A 147 -3.68 6.96 16.12
N PRO A 148 -4.59 7.86 16.53
CA PRO A 148 -5.95 7.89 15.98
C PRO A 148 -5.99 8.21 14.48
N ILE A 149 -5.11 9.08 14.01
CA ILE A 149 -5.02 9.42 12.57
C ILE A 149 -4.56 8.20 11.76
N SER A 150 -3.54 7.50 12.23
CA SER A 150 -3.02 6.28 11.60
C SER A 150 -4.09 5.19 11.48
N GLU A 151 -4.89 5.00 12.53
CA GLU A 151 -6.01 4.05 12.51
C GLU A 151 -7.09 4.46 11.50
N ARG A 152 -7.45 5.75 11.45
CA ARG A 152 -8.42 6.25 10.47
C ARG A 152 -7.95 6.06 9.02
N ILE A 153 -6.67 6.36 8.74
CA ILE A 153 -6.07 6.15 7.42
C ILE A 153 -6.12 4.68 7.03
N MET A 154 -5.71 3.77 7.92
CA MET A 154 -5.74 2.33 7.67
C MET A 154 -7.17 1.85 7.40
N ARG A 155 -8.13 2.24 8.22
CA ARG A 155 -9.55 1.88 8.07
C ARG A 155 -10.14 2.40 6.76
N HIS A 156 -9.81 3.64 6.39
CA HIS A 156 -10.25 4.23 5.12
C HIS A 156 -9.67 3.48 3.91
N GLY A 157 -8.37 3.17 3.94
CA GLY A 157 -7.72 2.38 2.89
C GLY A 157 -8.32 0.97 2.74
N ARG A 158 -8.70 0.33 3.84
CA ARG A 158 -9.40 -0.95 3.83
C ARG A 158 -10.77 -0.84 3.16
N LYS A 159 -11.58 0.16 3.56
CA LYS A 159 -12.89 0.42 2.94
C LYS A 159 -12.77 0.72 1.44
N LEU A 160 -11.82 1.56 1.05
CA LEU A 160 -11.58 1.83 -0.36
C LEU A 160 -11.19 0.57 -1.13
N GLY A 161 -10.40 -0.32 -0.52
CA GLY A 161 -10.00 -1.60 -1.12
C GLY A 161 -11.17 -2.55 -1.42
N THR A 162 -12.34 -2.37 -0.82
CA THR A 162 -13.53 -3.19 -1.11
C THR A 162 -14.00 -3.06 -2.56
N HIS A 163 -13.61 -1.99 -3.29
CA HIS A 163 -13.96 -1.83 -4.71
C HIS A 163 -13.49 -3.01 -5.59
N LEU A 164 -12.46 -3.73 -5.14
CA LEU A 164 -11.96 -4.93 -5.80
C LEU A 164 -12.84 -6.18 -5.57
N GLY A 165 -13.88 -6.09 -4.73
CA GLY A 165 -14.78 -7.20 -4.45
C GLY A 165 -14.23 -8.26 -3.50
N VAL A 166 -13.15 -7.96 -2.79
CA VAL A 166 -12.56 -8.84 -1.76
C VAL A 166 -12.88 -8.34 -0.35
N ASP A 167 -12.80 -9.25 0.62
CA ASP A 167 -13.04 -8.94 2.04
C ASP A 167 -14.46 -8.36 2.32
N LEU A 168 -15.48 -8.79 1.58
CA LEU A 168 -16.87 -8.34 1.76
C LEU A 168 -17.57 -9.09 2.90
N ALA A 169 -16.95 -9.07 4.08
CA ALA A 169 -17.40 -9.86 5.24
C ALA A 169 -18.71 -9.35 5.85
N THR A 170 -18.90 -8.01 5.85
CA THR A 170 -20.05 -7.36 6.48
C THR A 170 -21.03 -6.78 5.46
N ASP A 171 -22.25 -6.46 5.91
CA ASP A 171 -23.22 -5.73 5.06
C ASP A 171 -22.72 -4.33 4.71
N GLU A 172 -21.96 -3.70 5.60
CA GLU A 172 -21.30 -2.41 5.34
C GLU A 172 -20.27 -2.53 4.21
N ASP A 173 -19.45 -3.58 4.21
CA ASP A 173 -18.48 -3.81 3.14
C ASP A 173 -19.18 -4.03 1.79
N ARG A 174 -20.25 -4.81 1.77
CA ARG A 174 -21.07 -5.05 0.58
C ARG A 174 -21.76 -3.78 0.05
N ALA A 175 -22.25 -2.94 0.95
CA ALA A 175 -22.82 -1.64 0.59
C ALA A 175 -21.75 -0.69 0.04
N MET A 176 -20.57 -0.65 0.67
CA MET A 176 -19.43 0.12 0.20
C MET A 176 -18.96 -0.35 -1.18
N TRP A 177 -18.81 -1.64 -1.39
CA TRP A 177 -18.48 -2.21 -2.70
C TRP A 177 -19.42 -1.72 -3.79
N LYS A 178 -20.75 -1.78 -3.55
CA LYS A 178 -21.75 -1.29 -4.51
C LYS A 178 -21.57 0.21 -4.81
N THR A 179 -21.33 1.02 -3.78
CA THR A 179 -21.10 2.46 -3.92
C THR A 179 -19.85 2.74 -4.77
N LEU A 180 -18.76 2.01 -4.52
CA LEU A 180 -17.48 2.21 -5.19
C LEU A 180 -17.43 1.65 -6.63
N GLN A 181 -18.49 1.00 -7.11
CA GLN A 181 -18.63 0.67 -8.54
C GLN A 181 -18.95 1.92 -9.38
N ASP A 182 -19.50 2.97 -8.81
CA ASP A 182 -19.57 4.28 -9.45
C ASP A 182 -18.21 4.98 -9.33
N TYR A 183 -17.61 5.31 -10.49
CA TYR A 183 -16.26 5.89 -10.50
C TYR A 183 -16.19 7.27 -9.84
N ARG A 184 -17.30 8.06 -9.87
CA ARG A 184 -17.33 9.38 -9.23
C ARG A 184 -17.34 9.25 -7.73
N ALA A 185 -18.16 8.36 -7.20
CA ALA A 185 -18.16 8.04 -5.78
C ALA A 185 -16.78 7.52 -5.34
N MET A 186 -16.15 6.65 -6.13
CA MET A 186 -14.80 6.16 -5.85
C MET A 186 -13.78 7.31 -5.84
N MET A 187 -13.83 8.22 -6.83
CA MET A 187 -12.93 9.38 -6.89
C MET A 187 -13.12 10.33 -5.71
N ASP A 188 -14.36 10.55 -5.26
CA ASP A 188 -14.64 11.36 -4.07
C ASP A 188 -14.02 10.72 -2.81
N TRP A 189 -14.07 9.41 -2.69
CA TRP A 189 -13.42 8.68 -1.61
C TRP A 189 -11.89 8.76 -1.62
N ILE A 190 -11.29 8.81 -2.82
CA ILE A 190 -9.83 8.95 -2.99
C ILE A 190 -9.40 10.40 -2.78
N ALA A 191 -10.10 11.35 -3.42
CA ALA A 191 -9.64 12.73 -3.55
C ALA A 191 -9.95 13.60 -2.33
N VAL A 192 -10.98 13.25 -1.54
CA VAL A 192 -11.44 14.09 -0.43
C VAL A 192 -11.13 13.42 0.91
N PRO A 193 -10.09 13.87 1.65
CA PRO A 193 -9.68 13.25 2.91
C PRO A 193 -10.60 13.63 4.08
N ASN A 194 -11.91 13.62 3.90
CA ASN A 194 -12.90 13.94 4.95
C ASN A 194 -12.71 13.09 6.21
N PHE A 195 -12.16 11.90 6.08
CA PHE A 195 -11.85 11.01 7.20
C PHE A 195 -10.75 11.55 8.15
N LEU A 196 -10.00 12.59 7.75
CA LEU A 196 -9.01 13.24 8.61
C LEU A 196 -9.63 14.34 9.48
N ALA A 197 -10.79 14.88 9.10
CA ALA A 197 -11.43 16.00 9.77
C ALA A 197 -12.35 15.60 10.95
N ALA A 198 -12.54 14.30 11.19
CA ALA A 198 -13.43 13.76 12.22
C ALA A 198 -12.69 13.45 13.53
#